data_38abdb01cc4fb2b8fb7c11608c9decf5
#
_entry.id   38abdb01cc4fb2b8fb7c11608c9decf5
#
_cell.length_a   1.000
_cell.length_b   1.000
_cell.length_c   1.000
_cell.angle_alpha   90.00
_cell.angle_beta   90.00
_cell.angle_gamma   90.00
#
_symmetry.space_group_name_H-M   'P 1'
#
loop_
_entity.id
_entity.type
_entity.pdbx_description
1 polymer ?
#
loop_
_entity_poly.entity_id
_entity_poly.type
_entity_poly.pdbx_seq_one_letter_code
_entity_poly.pdbx_strand_id
1 'polypeptide(L)'
;ALANVQLNLQSAFRNCFEKSRKRQNGFPKFKSAKHSRKAYTTNNQKGTVAIIGNAIKLPKIGKVKAVIHRRPDADWIIKSATVSQDGDGKYYVSVLFEFARNITPVPISDNAVGLDYASDGLYVDDKGNTGTNHKYYRESHKKLAKEQRRLSRMKGSKKGETKSGNYIKQLRKVNKIHRHISNQRLDNLHKISAEIANQYDVVCVESLDMKAMSNKGFGNGKATMDNGYGLFLNML
;
A
#
# COMPACT_ATOMS: atom_id res chain seq x y z
N ALA A 1 0.57 22.89 0.97
CA ALA A 1 -0.09 21.84 1.79
C ALA A 1 -1.57 22.16 2.05
N LEU A 2 -1.92 23.41 2.43
CA LEU A 2 -3.34 23.78 2.72
C LEU A 2 -4.25 23.61 1.50
N ALA A 3 -3.85 24.02 0.31
CA ALA A 3 -4.62 23.83 -0.92
C ALA A 3 -4.96 22.35 -1.17
N ASN A 4 -4.03 21.43 -0.89
CA ASN A 4 -4.28 19.98 -1.04
C ASN A 4 -5.28 19.45 -0.01
N VAL A 5 -5.34 20.03 1.20
CA VAL A 5 -6.35 19.68 2.20
C VAL A 5 -7.75 20.06 1.71
N GLN A 6 -7.89 21.26 1.13
CA GLN A 6 -9.14 21.72 0.55
C GLN A 6 -9.60 20.83 -0.61
N LEU A 7 -8.71 20.50 -1.55
CA LEU A 7 -9.01 19.62 -2.68
C LEU A 7 -9.42 18.21 -2.22
N ASN A 8 -8.74 17.67 -1.21
CA ASN A 8 -9.07 16.37 -0.63
C ASN A 8 -10.45 16.39 0.03
N LEU A 9 -10.79 17.49 0.73
CA LEU A 9 -12.10 17.65 1.34
C LEU A 9 -13.20 17.74 0.29
N GLN A 10 -13.03 18.57 -0.74
CA GLN A 10 -13.95 18.66 -1.87
C GLN A 10 -14.17 17.29 -2.54
N SER A 11 -13.07 16.54 -2.78
CA SER A 11 -13.15 15.20 -3.37
C SER A 11 -13.90 14.23 -2.47
N ALA A 12 -13.71 14.31 -1.14
CA ALA A 12 -14.41 13.46 -0.18
C ALA A 12 -15.94 13.73 -0.18
N PHE A 13 -16.35 15.00 -0.22
CA PHE A 13 -17.76 15.37 -0.31
C PHE A 13 -18.36 14.98 -1.66
N ARG A 14 -17.67 15.26 -2.77
CA ARG A 14 -18.11 14.83 -4.10
C ARG A 14 -18.33 13.33 -4.15
N ASN A 15 -17.40 12.52 -3.64
CA ASN A 15 -17.51 11.06 -3.59
C ASN A 15 -18.66 10.59 -2.68
N CYS A 16 -19.07 11.37 -1.66
CA CYS A 16 -20.20 11.07 -0.80
C CYS A 16 -21.55 11.33 -1.51
N PHE A 17 -21.62 12.41 -2.30
CA PHE A 17 -22.86 12.82 -2.96
C PHE A 17 -23.04 12.25 -4.37
N GLU A 18 -22.02 11.64 -4.96
CA GLU A 18 -22.07 11.08 -6.29
C GLU A 18 -22.91 9.81 -6.32
N LYS A 19 -24.14 9.92 -6.92
CA LYS A 19 -25.13 8.84 -6.97
C LYS A 19 -24.74 7.68 -7.91
N SER A 20 -23.82 7.92 -8.84
CA SER A 20 -23.42 6.94 -9.89
C SER A 20 -22.54 5.81 -9.38
N ARG A 21 -21.97 5.90 -8.20
CA ARG A 21 -21.10 4.86 -7.63
C ARG A 21 -21.92 3.76 -6.96
N LYS A 22 -21.69 2.51 -7.36
CA LYS A 22 -22.30 1.30 -6.79
C LYS A 22 -22.14 1.18 -5.26
N ARG A 23 -21.15 1.86 -4.65
CA ARG A 23 -20.96 1.99 -3.20
C ARG A 23 -20.90 3.46 -2.85
N GLN A 24 -21.94 3.98 -2.23
CA GLN A 24 -21.92 5.32 -1.64
C GLN A 24 -20.92 5.33 -0.49
N ASN A 25 -19.89 6.18 -0.61
CA ASN A 25 -19.00 6.45 0.51
C ASN A 25 -19.80 7.24 1.56
N GLY A 26 -19.70 6.81 2.82
CA GLY A 26 -20.34 7.52 3.92
C GLY A 26 -19.83 8.96 4.05
N PHE A 27 -20.54 9.78 4.83
CA PHE A 27 -20.20 11.17 5.06
C PHE A 27 -18.74 11.32 5.56
N PRO A 28 -17.97 12.31 5.07
CA PRO A 28 -16.59 12.52 5.50
C PRO A 28 -16.47 12.68 7.01
N LYS A 29 -15.59 11.90 7.64
CA LYS A 29 -15.35 11.95 9.09
C LYS A 29 -14.12 12.79 9.41
N PHE A 30 -14.15 13.51 10.53
CA PHE A 30 -12.99 14.23 11.03
C PHE A 30 -11.80 13.29 11.29
N LYS A 31 -10.65 13.66 10.78
CA LYS A 31 -9.38 12.96 11.03
C LYS A 31 -8.75 13.51 12.30
N SER A 32 -8.63 12.68 13.32
CA SER A 32 -7.89 13.06 14.53
C SER A 32 -6.40 12.78 14.39
N ALA A 33 -5.54 13.59 14.98
CA ALA A 33 -4.10 13.41 14.99
C ALA A 33 -3.65 12.07 15.61
N LYS A 34 -4.48 11.48 16.50
CA LYS A 34 -4.20 10.22 17.18
C LYS A 34 -4.43 8.99 16.30
N HIS A 35 -5.38 9.05 15.37
CA HIS A 35 -5.86 7.89 14.59
C HIS A 35 -5.62 8.02 13.10
N SER A 36 -5.22 9.19 12.62
CA SER A 36 -4.93 9.41 11.20
C SER A 36 -3.50 9.05 10.85
N ARG A 37 -3.31 8.58 9.60
CA ARG A 37 -1.97 8.43 9.02
C ARG A 37 -1.28 9.79 9.02
N LYS A 38 -0.08 9.87 9.58
CA LYS A 38 0.74 11.06 9.58
C LYS A 38 1.34 11.24 8.19
N ALA A 39 0.68 12.01 7.35
CA ALA A 39 1.14 12.31 6.00
C ALA A 39 0.69 13.70 5.56
N TYR A 40 1.49 14.34 4.72
CA TYR A 40 1.10 15.57 4.04
C TYR A 40 1.63 15.57 2.61
N THR A 41 0.88 16.18 1.70
CA THR A 41 1.28 16.37 0.30
C THR A 41 1.59 17.84 0.03
N THR A 42 2.67 18.11 -0.68
CA THR A 42 3.03 19.43 -1.16
C THR A 42 3.23 19.42 -2.67
N ASN A 43 2.68 20.40 -3.36
CA ASN A 43 2.88 20.56 -4.80
C ASN A 43 4.24 21.20 -5.07
N ASN A 44 4.84 20.86 -6.19
CA ASN A 44 6.07 21.50 -6.66
C ASN A 44 5.72 22.80 -7.36
N GLN A 45 6.02 23.92 -6.72
CA GLN A 45 5.88 25.26 -7.29
C GLN A 45 7.26 25.82 -7.55
N LYS A 46 7.62 25.99 -8.84
CA LYS A 46 8.91 26.59 -9.24
C LYS A 46 10.14 25.96 -8.57
N GLY A 47 10.21 24.61 -8.53
CA GLY A 47 11.37 23.89 -7.98
C GLY A 47 11.47 23.86 -6.45
N THR A 48 10.36 24.06 -5.74
CA THR A 48 10.31 23.93 -4.27
C THR A 48 10.49 22.50 -3.78
N VAL A 49 10.22 21.50 -4.65
CA VAL A 49 10.53 20.09 -4.44
C VAL A 49 11.56 19.66 -5.46
N ALA A 50 12.69 19.11 -5.02
CA ALA A 50 13.74 18.64 -5.90
C ALA A 50 14.48 17.44 -5.28
N ILE A 51 14.97 16.53 -6.12
CA ILE A 51 15.91 15.46 -5.74
C ILE A 51 17.32 15.98 -6.04
N ILE A 52 18.19 16.02 -5.02
CA ILE A 52 19.53 16.59 -5.13
C ILE A 52 20.51 15.55 -4.55
N GLY A 53 21.14 14.78 -5.41
CA GLY A 53 22.02 13.68 -4.99
C GLY A 53 21.29 12.66 -4.11
N ASN A 54 21.75 12.47 -2.87
CA ASN A 54 21.11 11.61 -1.87
C ASN A 54 20.25 12.41 -0.87
N ALA A 55 19.61 13.47 -1.33
CA ALA A 55 18.73 14.29 -0.52
C ALA A 55 17.48 14.69 -1.32
N ILE A 56 16.41 14.95 -0.60
CA ILE A 56 15.21 15.58 -1.14
C ILE A 56 15.05 16.97 -0.54
N LYS A 57 14.83 17.97 -1.38
CA LYS A 57 14.46 19.33 -0.99
C LYS A 57 12.96 19.40 -0.84
N LEU A 58 12.48 19.88 0.29
CA LEU A 58 11.06 20.06 0.59
C LEU A 58 10.79 21.53 1.00
N PRO A 59 9.61 22.09 0.66
CA PRO A 59 9.26 23.45 1.05
C PRO A 59 9.30 23.61 2.57
N LYS A 60 9.84 24.71 3.06
CA LYS A 60 9.99 25.09 4.48
C LYS A 60 10.94 24.20 5.31
N ILE A 61 11.19 22.97 4.90
CA ILE A 61 12.06 22.02 5.63
C ILE A 61 13.49 22.08 5.08
N GLY A 62 13.65 22.40 3.79
CA GLY A 62 14.94 22.43 3.12
C GLY A 62 15.39 21.03 2.65
N LYS A 63 16.71 20.81 2.63
CA LYS A 63 17.33 19.55 2.18
C LYS A 63 17.30 18.51 3.30
N VAL A 64 16.72 17.34 3.03
CA VAL A 64 16.65 16.18 3.94
C VAL A 64 17.38 15.01 3.31
N LYS A 65 18.32 14.40 4.02
CA LYS A 65 19.02 13.19 3.56
C LYS A 65 18.00 12.05 3.34
N ALA A 66 18.08 11.41 2.19
CA ALA A 66 17.16 10.35 1.79
C ALA A 66 17.90 9.24 1.04
N VAL A 67 17.38 8.02 1.14
CA VAL A 67 17.80 6.91 0.28
C VAL A 67 16.95 6.97 -0.98
N ILE A 68 17.59 7.25 -2.12
CA ILE A 68 16.93 7.34 -3.42
C ILE A 68 17.14 6.00 -4.15
N HIS A 69 16.11 5.17 -4.20
CA HIS A 69 16.20 3.85 -4.83
C HIS A 69 16.04 3.93 -6.34
N ARG A 70 15.29 4.89 -6.86
CA ARG A 70 15.05 5.10 -8.28
C ARG A 70 15.25 6.57 -8.60
N ARG A 71 16.12 6.85 -9.55
CA ARG A 71 16.34 8.22 -10.05
C ARG A 71 15.40 8.45 -11.24
N PRO A 72 14.74 9.60 -11.29
CA PRO A 72 13.95 9.97 -12.46
C PRO A 72 14.89 10.27 -13.64
N ASP A 73 14.38 10.10 -14.84
CA ASP A 73 15.05 10.57 -16.06
C ASP A 73 15.04 12.10 -16.13
N ALA A 74 15.89 12.68 -16.96
CA ALA A 74 16.11 14.14 -16.98
C ALA A 74 14.88 14.94 -17.45
N ASP A 75 14.01 14.33 -18.25
CA ASP A 75 12.79 14.89 -18.81
C ASP A 75 11.57 14.79 -17.85
N TRP A 76 11.72 14.06 -16.75
CA TRP A 76 10.62 13.88 -15.79
C TRP A 76 10.41 15.11 -14.92
N ILE A 77 9.18 15.62 -14.90
CA ILE A 77 8.79 16.81 -14.17
C ILE A 77 8.16 16.45 -12.83
N ILE A 78 8.74 16.90 -11.72
CA ILE A 78 8.15 16.70 -10.38
C ILE A 78 6.90 17.56 -10.24
N LYS A 79 5.75 16.94 -9.96
CA LYS A 79 4.45 17.62 -9.71
C LYS A 79 4.19 17.81 -8.23
N SER A 80 4.43 16.78 -7.42
CA SER A 80 4.19 16.85 -5.97
C SER A 80 5.03 15.83 -5.21
N ALA A 81 5.14 16.03 -3.91
CA ALA A 81 5.72 15.07 -2.98
C ALA A 81 4.79 14.83 -1.80
N THR A 82 4.60 13.57 -1.43
CA THR A 82 3.85 13.16 -0.23
C THR A 82 4.81 12.60 0.79
N VAL A 83 4.95 13.27 1.92
CA VAL A 83 5.74 12.78 3.06
C VAL A 83 4.82 12.03 4.00
N SER A 84 5.22 10.83 4.42
CA SER A 84 4.47 10.00 5.35
C SER A 84 5.37 9.42 6.42
N GLN A 85 4.80 9.18 7.61
CA GLN A 85 5.47 8.47 8.69
C GLN A 85 4.78 7.13 8.93
N ASP A 86 5.55 6.06 8.92
CA ASP A 86 5.06 4.73 9.25
C ASP A 86 5.00 4.49 10.76
N GLY A 87 4.24 3.47 11.16
CA GLY A 87 4.05 3.09 12.56
C GLY A 87 5.33 2.66 13.29
N ASP A 88 6.41 2.32 12.56
CA ASP A 88 7.73 2.05 13.13
C ASP A 88 8.58 3.31 13.33
N GLY A 89 8.07 4.48 12.94
CA GLY A 89 8.69 5.78 13.09
C GLY A 89 9.57 6.21 11.92
N LYS A 90 9.68 5.43 10.85
CA LYS A 90 10.40 5.82 9.62
C LYS A 90 9.58 6.76 8.77
N TYR A 91 10.28 7.63 8.05
CA TYR A 91 9.68 8.55 7.10
C TYR A 91 9.92 8.07 5.66
N TYR A 92 8.91 8.27 4.83
CA TYR A 92 8.94 7.98 3.40
C TYR A 92 8.46 9.18 2.62
N VAL A 93 9.02 9.34 1.43
CA VAL A 93 8.59 10.37 0.48
C VAL A 93 8.21 9.68 -0.82
N SER A 94 6.96 9.86 -1.24
CA SER A 94 6.46 9.48 -2.54
C SER A 94 6.46 10.71 -3.44
N VAL A 95 7.18 10.67 -4.55
CA VAL A 95 7.29 11.77 -5.50
C VAL A 95 6.47 11.44 -6.74
N LEU A 96 5.56 12.33 -7.11
CA LEU A 96 4.76 12.23 -8.32
C LEU A 96 5.49 12.95 -9.46
N PHE A 97 5.70 12.22 -10.54
CA PHE A 97 6.29 12.75 -11.77
C PHE A 97 5.26 12.80 -12.89
N GLU A 98 5.44 13.74 -13.79
CA GLU A 98 4.80 13.81 -15.10
C GLU A 98 5.88 13.64 -16.17
N PHE A 99 5.64 12.79 -17.14
CA PHE A 99 6.52 12.59 -18.29
C PHE A 99 5.68 12.20 -19.50
N ALA A 100 6.14 12.57 -20.69
CA ALA A 100 5.56 12.12 -21.93
C ALA A 100 6.20 10.78 -22.35
N ARG A 101 5.40 9.80 -22.66
CA ARG A 101 5.85 8.53 -23.22
C ARG A 101 5.00 8.15 -24.42
N ASN A 102 5.64 7.89 -25.52
CA ASN A 102 4.97 7.27 -26.66
C ASN A 102 4.70 5.80 -26.29
N ILE A 103 3.42 5.45 -26.17
CA ILE A 103 3.02 4.07 -25.96
C ILE A 103 2.80 3.48 -27.36
N THR A 104 3.70 2.61 -27.79
CA THR A 104 3.43 1.77 -28.96
C THR A 104 2.52 0.64 -28.50
N PRO A 105 1.30 0.52 -29.03
CA PRO A 105 0.45 -0.61 -28.68
C PRO A 105 1.16 -1.91 -29.03
N VAL A 106 1.26 -2.82 -28.08
CA VAL A 106 1.73 -4.18 -28.37
C VAL A 106 0.62 -4.86 -29.16
N PRO A 107 0.92 -5.50 -30.31
CA PRO A 107 -0.07 -6.28 -31.04
C PRO A 107 -0.68 -7.33 -30.09
N ILE A 108 -2.00 -7.39 -30.02
CA ILE A 108 -2.69 -8.44 -29.28
C ILE A 108 -2.44 -9.75 -30.02
N SER A 109 -1.76 -10.66 -29.38
CA SER A 109 -1.56 -12.03 -29.86
C SER A 109 -2.57 -12.97 -29.19
N ASP A 110 -2.65 -14.22 -29.66
CA ASP A 110 -3.44 -15.28 -29.01
C ASP A 110 -2.80 -15.81 -27.72
N ASN A 111 -1.74 -15.15 -27.24
CA ASN A 111 -1.04 -15.53 -26.01
C ASN A 111 -1.77 -15.01 -24.78
N ALA A 112 -2.81 -15.71 -24.40
CA ALA A 112 -3.68 -15.39 -23.27
C ALA A 112 -3.54 -16.40 -22.14
N VAL A 113 -3.87 -15.98 -20.90
CA VAL A 113 -3.97 -16.86 -19.74
C VAL A 113 -5.21 -16.50 -18.92
N GLY A 114 -5.93 -17.53 -18.46
CA GLY A 114 -6.99 -17.42 -17.46
C GLY A 114 -6.43 -17.68 -16.07
N LEU A 115 -6.73 -16.82 -15.09
CA LEU A 115 -6.33 -16.98 -13.71
C LEU A 115 -7.56 -17.00 -12.80
N ASP A 116 -7.75 -18.11 -12.10
CA ASP A 116 -8.78 -18.26 -11.06
C ASP A 116 -8.16 -18.16 -9.67
N TYR A 117 -8.93 -17.70 -8.69
CA TYR A 117 -8.47 -17.55 -7.31
C TYR A 117 -8.28 -18.91 -6.62
N ALA A 118 -7.10 -19.12 -6.04
CA ALA A 118 -6.81 -20.30 -5.24
C ALA A 118 -6.57 -19.94 -3.76
N SER A 119 -7.28 -20.57 -2.84
CA SER A 119 -7.12 -20.34 -1.39
C SER A 119 -5.79 -20.86 -0.85
N ASP A 120 -5.27 -21.95 -1.39
CA ASP A 120 -4.00 -22.58 -0.98
C ASP A 120 -2.79 -22.06 -1.75
N GLY A 121 -3.00 -21.64 -2.99
CA GLY A 121 -2.05 -20.87 -3.82
C GLY A 121 -2.42 -19.41 -3.86
N LEU A 122 -1.98 -18.70 -4.86
CA LEU A 122 -2.42 -17.35 -5.19
C LEU A 122 -3.51 -17.41 -6.27
N TYR A 123 -3.25 -18.19 -7.30
CA TYR A 123 -4.15 -18.48 -8.42
C TYR A 123 -3.91 -19.89 -8.95
N VAL A 124 -4.83 -20.37 -9.77
CA VAL A 124 -4.65 -21.51 -10.68
C VAL A 124 -4.82 -20.97 -12.10
N ASP A 125 -3.91 -21.32 -13.00
CA ASP A 125 -4.03 -20.96 -14.42
C ASP A 125 -4.83 -22.00 -15.20
N ASP A 126 -5.15 -21.68 -16.46
CA ASP A 126 -5.89 -22.57 -17.37
C ASP A 126 -5.14 -23.87 -17.73
N LYS A 127 -3.84 -23.97 -17.40
CA LYS A 127 -3.00 -25.16 -17.56
C LYS A 127 -2.88 -25.99 -16.28
N GLY A 128 -3.53 -25.54 -15.18
CA GLY A 128 -3.48 -26.19 -13.88
C GLY A 128 -2.26 -25.82 -13.02
N ASN A 129 -1.42 -24.87 -13.45
CA ASN A 129 -0.33 -24.42 -12.60
C ASN A 129 -0.84 -23.49 -11.51
N THR A 130 -0.25 -23.58 -10.32
CA THR A 130 -0.64 -22.78 -9.15
C THR A 130 0.39 -21.72 -8.84
N GLY A 131 -0.08 -20.49 -8.59
CA GLY A 131 0.78 -19.42 -8.08
C GLY A 131 1.24 -19.72 -6.63
N THR A 132 2.49 -19.36 -6.32
CA THR A 132 3.08 -19.64 -5.00
C THR A 132 2.54 -18.69 -3.93
N ASN A 133 2.02 -19.27 -2.82
CA ASN A 133 1.65 -18.52 -1.61
C ASN A 133 2.52 -18.91 -0.43
N HIS A 134 3.42 -18.02 -0.01
CA HIS A 134 4.39 -18.26 1.07
C HIS A 134 3.82 -18.11 2.48
N LYS A 135 2.56 -17.81 2.68
CA LYS A 135 1.87 -17.74 3.99
C LYS A 135 2.66 -16.92 5.06
N TYR A 136 3.26 -15.81 4.67
CA TYR A 136 4.18 -14.96 5.48
C TYR A 136 3.62 -14.56 6.84
N TYR A 137 2.29 -14.30 6.90
CA TYR A 137 1.65 -13.99 8.18
C TYR A 137 1.65 -15.21 9.11
N ARG A 138 1.35 -16.41 8.60
CA ARG A 138 1.32 -17.64 9.41
C ARG A 138 2.70 -17.98 9.98
N GLU A 139 3.76 -17.81 9.20
CA GLU A 139 5.14 -17.98 9.64
C GLU A 139 5.52 -17.02 10.77
N SER A 140 5.13 -15.76 10.61
CA SER A 140 5.44 -14.71 11.60
C SER A 140 4.47 -14.68 12.79
N HIS A 141 3.36 -15.42 12.75
CA HIS A 141 2.26 -15.32 13.69
C HIS A 141 2.68 -15.54 15.16
N LYS A 142 3.49 -16.58 15.45
CA LYS A 142 3.96 -16.87 16.81
C LYS A 142 4.76 -15.70 17.40
N LYS A 143 5.68 -15.14 16.61
CA LYS A 143 6.50 -13.98 16.98
C LYS A 143 5.63 -12.73 17.20
N LEU A 144 4.71 -12.46 16.27
CA LEU A 144 3.79 -11.34 16.35
C LEU A 144 2.90 -11.41 17.59
N ALA A 145 2.28 -12.56 17.84
CA ALA A 145 1.42 -12.79 19.00
C ALA A 145 2.18 -12.62 20.33
N LYS A 146 3.44 -13.06 20.43
CA LYS A 146 4.30 -12.85 21.60
C LYS A 146 4.52 -11.36 21.87
N GLU A 147 4.90 -10.59 20.84
CA GLU A 147 5.18 -9.16 21.00
C GLU A 147 3.91 -8.33 21.24
N GLN A 148 2.77 -8.73 20.67
CA GLN A 148 1.47 -8.10 20.94
C GLN A 148 0.99 -8.37 22.37
N ARG A 149 1.12 -9.60 22.89
CA ARG A 149 0.81 -9.92 24.30
C ARG A 149 1.68 -9.11 25.27
N ARG A 150 2.97 -8.93 24.93
CA ARG A 150 3.84 -8.07 25.73
C ARG A 150 3.37 -6.61 25.72
N LEU A 151 2.99 -6.09 24.55
CA LEU A 151 2.49 -4.73 24.38
C LEU A 151 1.20 -4.50 25.20
N SER A 152 0.25 -5.46 25.17
CA SER A 152 -1.04 -5.35 25.87
C SER A 152 -0.92 -5.30 27.41
N ARG A 153 0.18 -5.79 27.98
CA ARG A 153 0.44 -5.77 29.43
C ARG A 153 1.16 -4.50 29.90
N MET A 154 1.61 -3.63 28.98
CA MET A 154 2.36 -2.42 29.34
C MET A 154 1.43 -1.27 29.71
N LYS A 155 1.88 -0.38 30.61
CA LYS A 155 1.22 0.88 30.93
C LYS A 155 1.07 1.74 29.66
N GLY A 156 -0.12 2.21 29.40
CA GLY A 156 -0.47 2.93 28.17
C GLY A 156 -1.16 2.05 27.11
N SER A 157 -1.43 0.77 27.41
CA SER A 157 -2.16 -0.14 26.52
C SER A 157 -3.67 0.11 26.53
N LYS A 158 -4.23 0.56 27.67
CA LYS A 158 -5.67 0.82 27.80
C LYS A 158 -6.05 2.18 27.22
N LYS A 159 -7.32 2.30 26.80
CA LYS A 159 -7.89 3.55 26.30
C LYS A 159 -7.88 4.62 27.41
N GLY A 160 -7.34 5.80 27.09
CA GLY A 160 -7.23 6.92 28.05
C GLY A 160 -5.92 6.99 28.81
N GLU A 161 -5.14 5.93 28.88
CA GLU A 161 -3.84 5.95 29.54
C GLU A 161 -2.77 6.69 28.73
N THR A 162 -1.86 7.38 29.44
CA THR A 162 -0.68 7.98 28.83
C THR A 162 0.31 6.90 28.43
N LYS A 163 0.73 6.91 27.16
CA LYS A 163 1.69 5.95 26.61
C LYS A 163 3.08 6.16 27.20
N SER A 164 3.60 5.15 27.89
CA SER A 164 4.99 5.18 28.41
C SER A 164 6.01 5.07 27.27
N GLY A 165 7.25 5.52 27.52
CA GLY A 165 8.35 5.37 26.57
C GLY A 165 8.62 3.90 26.18
N ASN A 166 8.50 2.98 27.13
CA ASN A 166 8.64 1.55 26.89
C ASN A 166 7.50 0.98 26.04
N TYR A 167 6.26 1.45 26.25
CA TYR A 167 5.14 1.10 25.39
C TYR A 167 5.38 1.53 23.95
N ILE A 168 5.87 2.75 23.73
CA ILE A 168 6.17 3.26 22.38
C ILE A 168 7.29 2.44 21.72
N LYS A 169 8.33 2.08 22.45
CA LYS A 169 9.41 1.20 21.94
C LYS A 169 8.87 -0.18 21.54
N GLN A 170 8.01 -0.76 22.37
CA GLN A 170 7.41 -2.07 22.10
C GLN A 170 6.43 -2.00 20.92
N LEU A 171 5.62 -0.95 20.82
CA LEU A 171 4.73 -0.70 19.68
C LEU A 171 5.50 -0.64 18.35
N ARG A 172 6.66 0.03 18.35
CA ARG A 172 7.54 0.07 17.16
C ARG A 172 8.04 -1.32 16.77
N LYS A 173 8.33 -2.22 17.73
CA LYS A 173 8.70 -3.61 17.42
C LYS A 173 7.58 -4.37 16.75
N VAL A 174 6.36 -4.26 17.28
CA VAL A 174 5.16 -4.88 16.69
C VAL A 174 4.95 -4.35 15.27
N ASN A 175 5.02 -3.04 15.07
CA ASN A 175 4.86 -2.41 13.75
C ASN A 175 5.95 -2.83 12.76
N LYS A 176 7.19 -3.05 13.21
CA LYS A 176 8.28 -3.59 12.36
C LYS A 176 7.95 -4.99 11.85
N ILE A 177 7.37 -5.86 12.71
CA ILE A 177 6.98 -7.22 12.29
C ILE A 177 5.86 -7.14 11.24
N HIS A 178 4.81 -6.35 11.49
CA HIS A 178 3.73 -6.14 10.51
C HIS A 178 4.27 -5.62 9.17
N ARG A 179 5.17 -4.65 9.19
CA ARG A 179 5.78 -4.12 7.98
C ARG A 179 6.62 -5.15 7.25
N HIS A 180 7.38 -5.97 7.97
CA HIS A 180 8.18 -7.04 7.36
C HIS A 180 7.29 -8.03 6.60
N ILE A 181 6.20 -8.50 7.23
CA ILE A 181 5.21 -9.37 6.59
C ILE A 181 4.60 -8.71 5.34
N SER A 182 4.21 -7.45 5.46
CA SER A 182 3.64 -6.70 4.34
C SER A 182 4.63 -6.54 3.18
N ASN A 183 5.89 -6.22 3.48
CA ASN A 183 6.92 -6.05 2.45
C ASN A 183 7.26 -7.37 1.74
N GLN A 184 7.35 -8.49 2.48
CA GLN A 184 7.57 -9.81 1.89
C GLN A 184 6.43 -10.18 0.94
N ARG A 185 5.17 -9.94 1.35
CA ARG A 185 4.01 -10.18 0.50
C ARG A 185 4.05 -9.31 -0.75
N LEU A 186 4.27 -8.01 -0.60
CA LEU A 186 4.34 -7.08 -1.73
C LEU A 186 5.45 -7.45 -2.73
N ASP A 187 6.64 -7.80 -2.24
CA ASP A 187 7.76 -8.21 -3.08
C ASP A 187 7.41 -9.46 -3.90
N ASN A 188 6.81 -10.47 -3.24
CA ASN A 188 6.38 -11.69 -3.92
C ASN A 188 5.30 -11.40 -4.98
N LEU A 189 4.27 -10.62 -4.63
CA LEU A 189 3.19 -10.28 -5.56
C LEU A 189 3.70 -9.47 -6.77
N HIS A 190 4.64 -8.54 -6.56
CA HIS A 190 5.27 -7.81 -7.65
C HIS A 190 6.08 -8.71 -8.59
N LYS A 191 6.79 -9.70 -8.04
CA LYS A 191 7.54 -10.67 -8.87
C LYS A 191 6.60 -11.50 -9.72
N ILE A 192 5.58 -12.08 -9.11
CA ILE A 192 4.60 -12.92 -9.82
C ILE A 192 3.84 -12.10 -10.87
N SER A 193 3.36 -10.90 -10.54
CA SER A 193 2.65 -10.06 -11.51
C SER A 193 3.53 -9.64 -12.68
N ALA A 194 4.82 -9.35 -12.42
CA ALA A 194 5.77 -9.02 -13.48
C ALA A 194 6.09 -10.23 -14.38
N GLU A 195 6.21 -11.43 -13.81
CA GLU A 195 6.41 -12.67 -14.57
C GLU A 195 5.23 -12.92 -15.52
N ILE A 196 3.98 -12.82 -15.02
CA ILE A 196 2.77 -13.02 -15.82
C ILE A 196 2.67 -11.95 -16.91
N ALA A 197 2.85 -10.68 -16.57
CA ALA A 197 2.78 -9.56 -17.53
C ALA A 197 3.89 -9.60 -18.61
N ASN A 198 5.01 -10.25 -18.33
CA ASN A 198 6.06 -10.46 -19.33
C ASN A 198 5.84 -11.70 -20.21
N GLN A 199 5.04 -12.65 -19.73
CA GLN A 199 4.80 -13.91 -20.41
C GLN A 199 3.56 -13.89 -21.31
N TYR A 200 2.53 -13.14 -20.94
CA TYR A 200 1.22 -13.14 -21.60
C TYR A 200 0.82 -11.72 -22.03
N ASP A 201 0.18 -11.64 -23.19
CA ASP A 201 -0.34 -10.37 -23.74
C ASP A 201 -1.74 -10.05 -23.20
N VAL A 202 -2.52 -11.11 -22.87
CA VAL A 202 -3.87 -10.99 -22.32
C VAL A 202 -3.97 -11.83 -21.04
N VAL A 203 -4.44 -11.20 -19.96
CA VAL A 203 -4.68 -11.89 -18.69
C VAL A 203 -6.14 -11.76 -18.32
N CYS A 204 -6.87 -12.88 -18.30
CA CYS A 204 -8.26 -12.96 -17.89
C CYS A 204 -8.35 -13.32 -16.41
N VAL A 205 -9.10 -12.53 -15.63
CA VAL A 205 -9.25 -12.74 -14.20
C VAL A 205 -10.72 -12.64 -13.78
N GLU A 206 -11.10 -13.41 -12.74
CA GLU A 206 -12.45 -13.32 -12.18
C GLU A 206 -12.61 -12.08 -11.28
N SER A 207 -13.73 -11.39 -11.38
CA SER A 207 -14.07 -10.23 -10.54
C SER A 207 -14.67 -10.69 -9.22
N LEU A 208 -13.84 -10.90 -8.19
CA LEU A 208 -14.23 -11.39 -6.87
C LEU A 208 -14.34 -10.28 -5.82
N ASP A 209 -15.35 -10.33 -4.94
CA ASP A 209 -15.39 -9.51 -3.73
C ASP A 209 -14.57 -10.16 -2.61
N MET A 210 -13.25 -9.93 -2.63
CA MET A 210 -12.31 -10.46 -1.63
C MET A 210 -12.68 -10.10 -0.20
N LYS A 211 -13.39 -8.98 0.00
CA LYS A 211 -13.84 -8.54 1.33
C LYS A 211 -15.00 -9.41 1.82
N ALA A 212 -15.92 -9.75 0.96
CA ALA A 212 -17.00 -10.69 1.28
C ALA A 212 -16.45 -12.08 1.59
N MET A 213 -15.47 -12.56 0.80
CA MET A 213 -14.81 -13.85 0.98
C MET A 213 -13.94 -13.94 2.25
N SER A 214 -13.51 -12.80 2.80
CA SER A 214 -12.69 -12.77 4.03
C SER A 214 -13.49 -12.80 5.32
N ASN A 215 -14.84 -12.83 5.26
CA ASN A 215 -15.67 -12.87 6.46
C ASN A 215 -15.69 -14.27 7.12
N LYS A 216 -16.21 -14.33 8.36
CA LYS A 216 -16.26 -15.56 9.15
C LYS A 216 -17.09 -16.69 8.51
N GLY A 217 -18.12 -16.33 7.72
CA GLY A 217 -19.03 -17.30 7.11
C GLY A 217 -18.36 -18.20 6.07
N PHE A 218 -17.31 -17.71 5.42
CA PHE A 218 -16.55 -18.50 4.43
C PHE A 218 -15.47 -19.42 5.02
N GLY A 219 -15.16 -19.32 6.33
CA GLY A 219 -14.15 -20.16 7.00
C GLY A 219 -12.68 -19.89 6.60
N ASN A 220 -12.42 -19.32 5.44
CA ASN A 220 -11.09 -19.11 4.86
C ASN A 220 -10.51 -17.71 5.02
N GLY A 221 -11.11 -16.83 5.84
CA GLY A 221 -10.72 -15.42 5.95
C GLY A 221 -9.24 -15.16 6.21
N LYS A 222 -8.56 -16.00 6.98
CA LYS A 222 -7.11 -15.88 7.20
C LYS A 222 -6.29 -16.18 5.94
N ALA A 223 -6.68 -17.21 5.19
CA ALA A 223 -6.00 -17.60 3.94
C ALA A 223 -6.19 -16.50 2.90
N THR A 224 -7.42 -16.03 2.71
CA THR A 224 -7.77 -14.95 1.78
C THR A 224 -6.99 -13.66 2.08
N MET A 225 -6.89 -13.28 3.36
CA MET A 225 -6.14 -12.07 3.77
C MET A 225 -4.62 -12.25 3.67
N ASP A 226 -4.09 -13.46 3.93
CA ASP A 226 -2.66 -13.73 3.82
C ASP A 226 -2.21 -13.83 2.37
N ASN A 227 -3.06 -14.34 1.50
CA ASN A 227 -2.84 -14.47 0.07
C ASN A 227 -2.64 -13.11 -0.63
N GLY A 228 -3.48 -12.13 -0.30
CA GLY A 228 -3.39 -10.79 -0.88
C GLY A 228 -3.80 -10.71 -2.36
N TYR A 229 -4.67 -11.61 -2.83
CA TYR A 229 -5.14 -11.68 -4.21
C TYR A 229 -5.66 -10.34 -4.77
N GLY A 230 -6.43 -9.59 -3.98
CA GLY A 230 -6.89 -8.26 -4.41
C GLY A 230 -5.77 -7.23 -4.62
N LEU A 231 -4.62 -7.38 -3.94
CA LEU A 231 -3.42 -6.58 -4.22
C LEU A 231 -2.73 -7.06 -5.49
N PHE A 232 -2.69 -8.38 -5.71
CA PHE A 232 -2.15 -9.00 -6.92
C PHE A 232 -2.89 -8.51 -8.18
N LEU A 233 -4.23 -8.53 -8.19
CA LEU A 233 -5.03 -8.00 -9.30
C LEU A 233 -4.79 -6.51 -9.58
N ASN A 234 -4.44 -5.72 -8.57
CA ASN A 234 -4.09 -4.30 -8.78
C ASN A 234 -2.66 -4.09 -9.31
N MET A 235 -1.85 -5.13 -9.37
CA MET A 235 -0.47 -5.09 -9.87
C MET A 235 -0.35 -5.66 -11.28
N LEU A 236 -1.30 -6.52 -11.68
CA LEU A 236 -1.53 -6.95 -13.06
C LEU A 236 -2.15 -5.82 -13.88
#